data_6631d5ea46efdf080760e8ea10179e63
#
_entry.id   6631d5ea46efdf080760e8ea10179e63
#
_cell.length_a   1.000
_cell.length_b   1.000
_cell.length_c   1.000
_cell.angle_alpha   90.00
_cell.angle_beta   90.00
_cell.angle_gamma   90.00
#
_symmetry.space_group_name_H-M   'P 1'
#
loop_
_entity.id
_entity.type
_entity.pdbx_description
1 polymer ?
#
loop_
_entity_poly.entity_id
_entity_poly.type
_entity_poly.pdbx_seq_one_letter_code
_entity_poly.pdbx_strand_id
1 'polypeptide(L)'
;MIDMHPAPVLHHLDSPFVNFRDFDFGEGSHGYRWIDTKRFDLPTDAPDDRALLAALIAHPQFRDTYDGAGVQDWPRHGQWWLDRITPGAYRAVDASTATDLVRTWAGRHGDVPQELEARLVAHLYAPIRTATSRYVLDELPEDALHDYGPIHIDFHELVLIDRMAATLTLLVAADD
;
A
#
# COMPACT_ATOMS: atom_id res chain seq x y z
N MET A 1 -2.43 -5.92 37.49
CA MET A 1 -1.86 -6.78 36.44
C MET A 1 -2.22 -6.18 35.10
N ILE A 2 -1.23 -5.71 34.35
CA ILE A 2 -1.47 -5.21 32.99
C ILE A 2 -1.63 -6.46 32.14
N ASP A 3 -2.82 -6.66 31.60
CA ASP A 3 -3.08 -7.75 30.67
C ASP A 3 -2.33 -7.45 29.37
N MET A 4 -1.08 -7.89 29.31
CA MET A 4 -0.25 -7.74 28.11
C MET A 4 -0.69 -8.82 27.11
N HIS A 5 -1.75 -8.51 26.36
CA HIS A 5 -2.02 -9.31 25.18
C HIS A 5 -0.81 -9.20 24.23
N PRO A 6 -0.30 -10.32 23.74
CA PRO A 6 0.80 -10.25 22.77
C PRO A 6 0.36 -9.43 21.56
N ALA A 7 1.30 -8.63 21.00
CA ALA A 7 1.03 -7.87 19.78
C ALA A 7 0.49 -8.80 18.68
N PRO A 8 -0.49 -8.36 17.88
CA PRO A 8 -1.01 -9.18 16.79
C PRO A 8 0.10 -9.54 15.81
N VAL A 9 0.12 -10.79 15.36
CA VAL A 9 1.11 -11.29 14.40
C VAL A 9 0.48 -11.34 13.02
N LEU A 10 1.05 -10.58 12.09
CA LEU A 10 0.71 -10.65 10.67
C LEU A 10 1.69 -11.60 9.97
N HIS A 11 1.17 -12.55 9.21
CA HIS A 11 1.99 -13.44 8.39
C HIS A 11 1.98 -13.00 6.95
N HIS A 12 3.16 -12.66 6.42
CA HIS A 12 3.31 -12.29 5.01
C HIS A 12 3.04 -13.49 4.12
N LEU A 13 2.15 -13.34 3.14
CA LEU A 13 1.76 -14.36 2.19
C LEU A 13 2.52 -14.25 0.88
N ASP A 14 2.40 -13.10 0.22
CA ASP A 14 3.01 -12.83 -1.08
C ASP A 14 3.09 -11.32 -1.35
N SER A 15 3.79 -10.97 -2.42
CA SER A 15 3.99 -9.59 -2.86
C SER A 15 3.81 -9.48 -4.37
N PRO A 16 2.56 -9.56 -4.88
CA PRO A 16 2.31 -9.34 -6.31
C PRO A 16 2.79 -7.95 -6.74
N PHE A 17 3.41 -7.89 -7.91
CA PHE A 17 3.94 -6.65 -8.48
C PHE A 17 3.42 -6.49 -9.91
N VAL A 18 2.95 -5.28 -10.23
CA VAL A 18 2.48 -4.93 -11.57
C VAL A 18 3.29 -3.73 -12.05
N ASN A 19 4.02 -3.90 -13.15
CA ASN A 19 4.77 -2.83 -13.77
C ASN A 19 4.07 -2.41 -15.06
N PHE A 20 3.69 -1.15 -15.17
CA PHE A 20 2.96 -0.63 -16.31
C PHE A 20 3.77 -0.74 -17.61
N ARG A 21 5.09 -0.67 -17.55
CA ARG A 21 5.96 -0.80 -18.73
C ARG A 21 5.87 -2.17 -19.42
N ASP A 22 5.32 -3.19 -18.73
CA ASP A 22 5.14 -4.53 -19.29
C ASP A 22 3.93 -4.63 -20.22
N PHE A 23 3.18 -3.52 -20.38
CA PHE A 23 1.96 -3.45 -21.19
C PHE A 23 2.12 -2.45 -22.33
N ASP A 24 1.41 -2.69 -23.44
CA ASP A 24 1.43 -1.82 -24.61
C ASP A 24 0.38 -0.71 -24.45
N PHE A 25 0.85 0.52 -24.27
CA PHE A 25 0.01 1.71 -24.16
C PHE A 25 -0.32 2.37 -25.51
N GLY A 26 0.14 1.79 -26.64
CA GLY A 26 -0.08 2.40 -27.96
C GLY A 26 0.49 3.82 -28.02
N GLU A 27 -0.37 4.80 -28.25
CA GLU A 27 0.01 6.23 -28.27
C GLU A 27 0.16 6.84 -26.88
N GLY A 28 -0.28 6.15 -25.82
CA GLY A 28 -0.11 6.60 -24.44
C GLY A 28 1.25 6.27 -23.87
N SER A 29 1.40 6.43 -22.57
CA SER A 29 2.65 6.18 -21.86
C SER A 29 2.43 5.37 -20.59
N HIS A 30 3.34 4.46 -20.29
CA HIS A 30 3.35 3.77 -19.01
C HIS A 30 3.75 4.70 -17.84
N GLY A 31 4.42 5.84 -18.11
CA GLY A 31 4.78 6.85 -17.11
C GLY A 31 5.66 6.32 -15.99
N TYR A 32 6.39 5.22 -16.20
CA TYR A 32 7.20 4.53 -15.18
C TYR A 32 6.41 4.17 -13.91
N ARG A 33 5.12 3.91 -14.06
CA ARG A 33 4.20 3.56 -12.98
C ARG A 33 4.28 2.08 -12.64
N TRP A 34 4.09 1.80 -11.37
CA TRP A 34 4.06 0.42 -10.88
C TRP A 34 3.19 0.33 -9.62
N ILE A 35 2.82 -0.90 -9.29
CA ILE A 35 2.05 -1.21 -8.10
C ILE A 35 2.73 -2.37 -7.39
N ASP A 36 3.08 -2.16 -6.13
CA ASP A 36 3.51 -3.19 -5.21
C ASP A 36 2.37 -3.53 -4.25
N THR A 37 2.12 -4.80 -4.06
CA THR A 37 1.09 -5.28 -3.15
C THR A 37 1.71 -6.29 -2.19
N LYS A 38 1.63 -6.04 -0.90
CA LYS A 38 2.03 -7.01 0.13
C LYS A 38 0.79 -7.51 0.85
N ARG A 39 0.56 -8.82 0.82
CA ARG A 39 -0.60 -9.43 1.44
C ARG A 39 -0.20 -10.21 2.68
N PHE A 40 -1.05 -10.13 3.70
CA PHE A 40 -0.83 -10.76 5.01
C PHE A 40 -2.09 -11.50 5.45
N ASP A 41 -1.91 -12.62 6.16
CA ASP A 41 -3.00 -13.24 6.91
C ASP A 41 -3.26 -12.44 8.19
N LEU A 42 -4.54 -12.25 8.50
CA LEU A 42 -4.95 -11.75 9.81
C LEU A 42 -4.91 -12.89 10.86
N PRO A 43 -4.58 -12.57 12.12
CA PRO A 43 -4.70 -13.54 13.19
C PRO A 43 -6.18 -13.92 13.42
N THR A 44 -6.41 -15.11 13.98
CA THR A 44 -7.76 -15.66 14.22
C THR A 44 -8.64 -14.70 15.03
N ASP A 45 -8.07 -14.07 16.05
CA ASP A 45 -8.75 -13.08 16.89
C ASP A 45 -8.21 -11.69 16.57
N ALA A 46 -8.39 -11.27 15.29
CA ALA A 46 -7.87 -10.00 14.82
C ALA A 46 -8.40 -8.83 15.66
N PRO A 47 -7.50 -8.00 16.22
CA PRO A 47 -7.88 -6.83 17.00
C PRO A 47 -8.52 -5.73 16.13
N ASP A 48 -8.74 -4.56 16.72
CA ASP A 48 -9.23 -3.41 15.96
C ASP A 48 -8.23 -2.95 14.89
N ASP A 49 -8.69 -2.13 13.98
CA ASP A 49 -7.90 -1.65 12.84
C ASP A 49 -6.65 -0.87 13.26
N ARG A 50 -6.75 -0.09 14.35
CA ARG A 50 -5.59 0.65 14.85
C ARG A 50 -4.46 -0.27 15.27
N ALA A 51 -4.78 -1.35 15.96
CA ALA A 51 -3.79 -2.35 16.36
C ALA A 51 -3.23 -3.11 15.16
N LEU A 52 -4.04 -3.37 14.13
CA LEU A 52 -3.57 -3.98 12.89
C LEU A 52 -2.63 -3.06 12.10
N LEU A 53 -2.94 -1.76 12.03
CA LEU A 53 -2.05 -0.77 11.42
C LEU A 53 -0.72 -0.70 12.19
N ALA A 54 -0.75 -0.71 13.51
CA ALA A 54 0.47 -0.73 14.32
C ALA A 54 1.30 -2.00 14.06
N ALA A 55 0.65 -3.16 13.95
CA ALA A 55 1.33 -4.42 13.64
C ALA A 55 1.95 -4.41 12.23
N LEU A 56 1.28 -3.82 11.25
CA LEU A 56 1.82 -3.64 9.91
C LEU A 56 3.06 -2.76 9.91
N ILE A 57 3.01 -1.61 10.57
CA ILE A 57 4.13 -0.66 10.65
C ILE A 57 5.34 -1.33 11.32
N ALA A 58 5.12 -2.19 12.31
CA ALA A 58 6.17 -2.94 13.02
C ALA A 58 6.68 -4.16 12.24
N HIS A 59 5.99 -4.57 11.18
CA HIS A 59 6.37 -5.78 10.42
C HIS A 59 7.61 -5.51 9.56
N PRO A 60 8.55 -6.49 9.44
CA PRO A 60 9.75 -6.32 8.60
C PRO A 60 9.46 -5.98 7.15
N GLN A 61 8.38 -6.51 6.56
CA GLN A 61 7.97 -6.23 5.18
C GLN A 61 7.55 -4.77 4.94
N PHE A 62 7.24 -4.02 6.00
CA PHE A 62 6.93 -2.60 5.90
C PHE A 62 8.16 -1.74 5.60
N ARG A 63 9.36 -2.25 5.86
CA ARG A 63 10.64 -1.54 5.66
C ARG A 63 11.11 -1.66 4.22
N ASP A 64 10.40 -0.98 3.34
CA ASP A 64 10.68 -0.94 1.90
C ASP A 64 10.66 0.52 1.44
N THR A 65 11.74 0.99 0.83
CA THR A 65 11.83 2.35 0.29
C THR A 65 11.23 2.43 -1.12
N TYR A 66 10.96 1.28 -1.74
CA TYR A 66 10.41 1.18 -3.09
C TYR A 66 11.32 1.82 -4.16
N ASP A 67 12.62 1.81 -3.91
CA ASP A 67 13.66 2.32 -4.84
C ASP A 67 14.34 1.20 -5.65
N GLY A 68 13.81 -0.01 -5.56
CA GLY A 68 14.36 -1.20 -6.21
C GLY A 68 15.25 -2.07 -5.32
N ALA A 69 15.60 -1.60 -4.12
CA ALA A 69 16.40 -2.38 -3.16
C ALA A 69 15.57 -3.47 -2.45
N GLY A 70 14.24 -3.38 -2.51
CA GLY A 70 13.34 -4.26 -1.79
C GLY A 70 13.33 -4.01 -0.28
N VAL A 71 12.87 -5.01 0.48
CA VAL A 71 12.79 -4.92 1.94
C VAL A 71 14.20 -4.96 2.52
N GLN A 72 14.52 -3.96 3.37
CA GLN A 72 15.81 -3.83 4.03
C GLN A 72 15.58 -3.55 5.52
N ASP A 73 16.55 -3.92 6.36
CA ASP A 73 16.50 -3.59 7.79
C ASP A 73 16.97 -2.15 8.03
N TRP A 74 16.27 -1.21 7.37
CA TRP A 74 16.49 0.22 7.52
C TRP A 74 15.30 0.88 8.21
N PRO A 75 15.50 1.98 8.94
CA PRO A 75 14.42 2.69 9.60
C PRO A 75 13.64 3.60 8.64
N ARG A 76 13.25 3.05 7.47
CA ARG A 76 12.61 3.77 6.37
C ARG A 76 11.44 3.00 5.81
N HIS A 77 10.42 3.74 5.36
CA HIS A 77 9.29 3.23 4.58
C HIS A 77 8.94 4.26 3.51
N GLY A 78 8.94 3.83 2.23
CA GLY A 78 8.77 4.77 1.14
C GLY A 78 9.80 5.90 1.23
N GLN A 79 9.32 7.12 1.15
CA GLN A 79 10.19 8.32 1.28
C GLN A 79 10.31 8.84 2.72
N TRP A 80 9.71 8.13 3.68
CA TRP A 80 9.59 8.60 5.06
C TRP A 80 10.51 7.86 6.02
N TRP A 81 10.93 8.54 7.10
CA TRP A 81 11.48 7.85 8.25
C TRP A 81 10.40 6.99 8.90
N LEU A 82 10.73 5.75 9.24
CA LEU A 82 9.80 4.78 9.79
C LEU A 82 9.15 5.26 11.10
N ASP A 83 9.91 5.90 11.96
CA ASP A 83 9.44 6.39 13.27
C ASP A 83 8.45 7.58 13.14
N ARG A 84 8.29 8.12 11.94
CA ARG A 84 7.34 9.22 11.68
C ARG A 84 6.00 8.69 11.18
N ILE A 85 5.87 7.41 10.92
CA ILE A 85 4.63 6.78 10.48
C ILE A 85 3.96 6.10 11.67
N THR A 86 2.76 6.53 11.99
CA THR A 86 1.94 5.99 13.06
C THR A 86 0.57 5.56 12.51
N PRO A 87 -0.19 4.73 13.23
CA PRO A 87 -1.56 4.41 12.82
C PRO A 87 -2.43 5.66 12.55
N GLY A 88 -2.18 6.76 13.27
CA GLY A 88 -2.90 8.02 13.07
C GLY A 88 -2.61 8.73 11.76
N ALA A 89 -1.55 8.36 11.04
CA ALA A 89 -1.24 8.88 9.71
C ALA A 89 -2.13 8.28 8.61
N TYR A 90 -2.84 7.21 8.91
CA TYR A 90 -3.75 6.54 7.99
C TYR A 90 -5.17 7.02 8.19
N ARG A 91 -5.76 7.56 7.13
CA ARG A 91 -7.12 8.10 7.11
C ARG A 91 -8.08 7.09 6.52
N ALA A 92 -9.18 6.81 7.22
CA ALA A 92 -10.23 5.93 6.72
C ALA A 92 -10.94 6.55 5.51
N VAL A 93 -11.16 5.76 4.46
CA VAL A 93 -11.87 6.18 3.25
C VAL A 93 -12.87 5.11 2.84
N ASP A 94 -13.88 5.49 2.05
CA ASP A 94 -14.80 4.55 1.45
C ASP A 94 -14.24 3.92 0.17
N ALA A 95 -14.91 2.90 -0.36
CA ALA A 95 -14.48 2.20 -1.56
C ALA A 95 -14.42 3.11 -2.79
N SER A 96 -15.36 4.03 -2.92
CA SER A 96 -15.41 4.97 -4.04
C SER A 96 -14.20 5.89 -4.04
N THR A 97 -13.89 6.50 -2.89
CA THR A 97 -12.74 7.40 -2.72
C THR A 97 -11.43 6.68 -3.02
N ALA A 98 -11.24 5.48 -2.47
CA ALA A 98 -10.03 4.70 -2.70
C ALA A 98 -9.87 4.29 -4.17
N THR A 99 -10.96 3.87 -4.82
CA THR A 99 -10.97 3.51 -6.24
C THR A 99 -10.64 4.70 -7.11
N ASP A 100 -11.27 5.86 -6.87
CA ASP A 100 -11.05 7.08 -7.66
C ASP A 100 -9.61 7.57 -7.55
N LEU A 101 -9.00 7.47 -6.37
CA LEU A 101 -7.59 7.82 -6.16
C LEU A 101 -6.69 7.01 -7.11
N VAL A 102 -6.84 5.70 -7.12
CA VAL A 102 -6.01 4.81 -7.95
C VAL A 102 -6.33 4.97 -9.44
N ARG A 103 -7.61 5.08 -9.81
CA ARG A 103 -8.02 5.26 -11.21
C ARG A 103 -7.51 6.58 -11.79
N THR A 104 -7.56 7.66 -11.04
CA THR A 104 -7.04 8.96 -11.46
C THR A 104 -5.53 8.88 -11.73
N TRP A 105 -4.80 8.24 -10.82
CA TRP A 105 -3.36 8.02 -10.99
C TRP A 105 -3.07 7.10 -12.20
N ALA A 106 -3.77 5.98 -12.32
CA ALA A 106 -3.56 5.01 -13.40
C ALA A 106 -3.86 5.59 -14.79
N GLY A 107 -4.83 6.48 -14.90
CA GLY A 107 -5.24 7.11 -16.17
C GLY A 107 -4.51 8.40 -16.52
N ARG A 108 -3.53 8.83 -15.74
CA ARG A 108 -2.86 10.14 -15.89
C ARG A 108 -2.22 10.36 -17.26
N HIS A 109 -1.68 9.31 -17.87
CA HIS A 109 -0.92 9.38 -19.13
C HIS A 109 -1.68 8.76 -20.30
N GLY A 110 -3.00 8.72 -20.25
CA GLY A 110 -3.87 8.17 -21.29
C GLY A 110 -4.60 6.91 -20.86
N ASP A 111 -5.28 6.31 -21.82
CA ASP A 111 -6.09 5.12 -21.55
C ASP A 111 -5.24 3.93 -21.08
N VAL A 112 -5.74 3.23 -20.09
CA VAL A 112 -5.10 2.03 -19.58
C VAL A 112 -5.36 0.87 -20.56
N PRO A 113 -4.31 0.14 -21.00
CA PRO A 113 -4.50 -1.04 -21.85
C PRO A 113 -5.43 -2.07 -21.22
N GLN A 114 -6.21 -2.76 -22.04
CA GLN A 114 -7.22 -3.72 -21.56
C GLN A 114 -6.62 -4.82 -20.68
N GLU A 115 -5.46 -5.36 -21.05
CA GLU A 115 -4.78 -6.40 -20.26
C GLU A 115 -4.33 -5.88 -18.88
N LEU A 116 -3.84 -4.64 -18.84
CA LEU A 116 -3.49 -3.99 -17.57
C LEU A 116 -4.74 -3.72 -16.73
N GLU A 117 -5.82 -3.21 -17.34
CA GLU A 117 -7.08 -2.98 -16.62
C GLU A 117 -7.58 -4.26 -15.96
N ALA A 118 -7.49 -5.40 -16.63
CA ALA A 118 -7.87 -6.69 -16.05
C ALA A 118 -7.01 -7.03 -14.81
N ARG A 119 -5.71 -6.74 -14.86
CA ARG A 119 -4.82 -6.91 -13.71
C ARG A 119 -5.19 -5.95 -12.57
N LEU A 120 -5.48 -4.69 -12.89
CA LEU A 120 -5.88 -3.70 -11.88
C LEU A 120 -7.20 -4.08 -11.22
N VAL A 121 -8.17 -4.60 -11.98
CA VAL A 121 -9.43 -5.09 -11.41
C VAL A 121 -9.17 -6.22 -10.42
N ALA A 122 -8.38 -7.21 -10.79
CA ALA A 122 -8.13 -8.38 -9.95
C ALA A 122 -7.31 -8.05 -8.70
N HIS A 123 -6.28 -7.22 -8.83
CA HIS A 123 -5.30 -6.97 -7.76
C HIS A 123 -5.60 -5.73 -6.91
N LEU A 124 -6.39 -4.78 -7.42
CA LEU A 124 -6.68 -3.52 -6.74
C LEU A 124 -8.16 -3.26 -6.53
N TYR A 125 -8.91 -3.10 -7.63
CA TYR A 125 -10.28 -2.60 -7.54
C TYR A 125 -11.23 -3.58 -6.86
N ALA A 126 -11.10 -4.88 -7.14
CA ALA A 126 -11.89 -5.89 -6.44
C ALA A 126 -11.53 -5.97 -4.94
N PRO A 127 -10.25 -6.05 -4.54
CA PRO A 127 -9.86 -5.97 -3.13
C PRO A 127 -10.30 -4.68 -2.42
N ILE A 128 -10.20 -3.52 -3.08
CA ILE A 128 -10.70 -2.25 -2.53
C ILE A 128 -12.20 -2.34 -2.25
N ARG A 129 -12.96 -2.89 -3.20
CA ARG A 129 -14.42 -3.00 -3.06
C ARG A 129 -14.83 -3.96 -1.95
N THR A 130 -14.15 -5.10 -1.81
CA THR A 130 -14.50 -6.15 -0.85
C THR A 130 -13.97 -5.92 0.56
N ALA A 131 -12.99 -5.05 0.72
CA ALA A 131 -12.41 -4.76 2.04
C ALA A 131 -13.48 -4.30 3.05
N THR A 132 -13.31 -4.71 4.30
CA THR A 132 -14.13 -4.27 5.42
C THR A 132 -13.81 -2.81 5.77
N SER A 133 -12.53 -2.46 5.76
CA SER A 133 -12.03 -1.11 5.99
C SER A 133 -10.86 -0.78 5.06
N ARG A 134 -10.71 0.51 4.75
CA ARG A 134 -9.73 1.05 3.83
C ARG A 134 -9.11 2.29 4.41
N TYR A 135 -7.79 2.39 4.29
CA TYR A 135 -7.03 3.53 4.80
C TYR A 135 -6.09 4.03 3.71
N VAL A 136 -5.92 5.34 3.69
CA VAL A 136 -4.94 6.02 2.84
C VAL A 136 -3.91 6.68 3.74
N LEU A 137 -2.64 6.49 3.44
CA LEU A 137 -1.58 7.22 4.14
C LEU A 137 -1.65 8.69 3.71
N ASP A 138 -1.87 9.57 4.68
CA ASP A 138 -1.86 11.01 4.45
C ASP A 138 -0.43 11.50 4.14
N GLU A 139 -0.33 12.64 3.46
CA GLU A 139 0.95 13.31 3.27
C GLU A 139 1.54 13.69 4.63
N LEU A 140 2.79 13.29 4.86
CA LEU A 140 3.51 13.59 6.08
C LEU A 140 4.28 14.91 5.94
N PRO A 141 4.60 15.59 7.08
CA PRO A 141 5.40 16.80 7.04
C PRO A 141 6.77 16.59 6.37
N GLU A 142 7.32 17.63 5.77
CA GLU A 142 8.61 17.57 5.06
C GLU A 142 9.75 17.05 5.95
N ASP A 143 9.70 17.33 7.25
CA ASP A 143 10.70 16.84 8.21
C ASP A 143 10.62 15.33 8.47
N ALA A 144 9.58 14.67 7.98
CA ALA A 144 9.47 13.20 8.01
C ALA A 144 10.19 12.53 6.84
N LEU A 145 10.58 13.27 5.80
CA LEU A 145 11.36 12.72 4.68
C LEU A 145 12.73 12.23 5.18
N HIS A 146 13.12 11.02 4.73
CA HIS A 146 14.47 10.55 5.01
C HIS A 146 15.51 11.23 4.12
N ASP A 147 16.78 10.96 4.37
CA ASP A 147 17.93 11.63 3.78
C ASP A 147 18.08 11.44 2.27
N TYR A 148 17.40 10.46 1.66
CA TYR A 148 17.36 10.31 0.19
C TYR A 148 16.28 11.19 -0.46
N GLY A 149 15.44 11.87 0.33
CA GLY A 149 14.40 12.78 -0.14
C GLY A 149 13.27 12.09 -0.88
N PRO A 150 12.42 12.86 -1.57
CA PRO A 150 11.34 12.29 -2.38
C PRO A 150 11.93 11.60 -3.62
N ILE A 151 11.79 10.28 -3.67
CA ILE A 151 12.31 9.44 -4.76
C ILE A 151 11.26 9.29 -5.86
N HIS A 152 9.98 9.32 -5.49
CA HIS A 152 8.86 9.09 -6.40
C HIS A 152 8.15 10.38 -6.73
N ILE A 153 7.68 10.51 -7.98
CA ILE A 153 6.89 11.66 -8.44
C ILE A 153 5.53 11.65 -7.75
N ASP A 154 4.85 10.49 -7.77
CA ASP A 154 3.63 10.23 -7.02
C ASP A 154 3.82 8.98 -6.17
N PHE A 155 3.26 8.99 -5.00
CA PHE A 155 3.29 7.86 -4.07
C PHE A 155 1.95 7.77 -3.36
N HIS A 156 1.18 6.74 -3.68
CA HIS A 156 -0.12 6.47 -3.09
C HIS A 156 -0.07 5.16 -2.34
N GLU A 157 -0.33 5.22 -1.06
CA GLU A 157 -0.33 4.03 -0.21
C GLU A 157 -1.70 3.81 0.41
N LEU A 158 -2.19 2.59 0.29
CA LEU A 158 -3.44 2.16 0.87
C LEU A 158 -3.23 0.92 1.72
N VAL A 159 -4.02 0.80 2.79
CA VAL A 159 -4.13 -0.42 3.58
C VAL A 159 -5.58 -0.90 3.51
N LEU A 160 -5.77 -2.14 3.09
CA LEU A 160 -7.06 -2.78 2.95
C LEU A 160 -7.16 -3.90 3.99
N ILE A 161 -8.19 -3.85 4.82
CA ILE A 161 -8.45 -4.89 5.82
C ILE A 161 -9.75 -5.59 5.42
N ASP A 162 -9.66 -6.87 5.11
CA ASP A 162 -10.80 -7.71 4.79
C ASP A 162 -10.96 -8.77 5.87
N ARG A 163 -11.91 -8.53 6.78
CA ARG A 163 -12.14 -9.44 7.92
C ARG A 163 -12.85 -10.71 7.51
N MET A 164 -13.63 -10.68 6.43
CA MET A 164 -14.29 -11.87 5.89
C MET A 164 -13.31 -12.84 5.25
N ALA A 165 -12.36 -12.31 4.48
CA ALA A 165 -11.29 -13.09 3.86
C ALA A 165 -10.10 -13.31 4.79
N ALA A 166 -10.08 -12.68 5.97
CA ALA A 166 -9.00 -12.71 6.95
C ALA A 166 -7.65 -12.28 6.34
N THR A 167 -7.65 -11.17 5.58
CA THR A 167 -6.46 -10.63 4.93
C THR A 167 -6.28 -9.14 5.21
N LEU A 168 -5.01 -8.72 5.24
CA LEU A 168 -4.61 -7.32 5.20
C LEU A 168 -3.70 -7.13 3.99
N THR A 169 -3.95 -6.08 3.23
CA THR A 169 -3.18 -5.75 2.03
C THR A 169 -2.56 -4.36 2.19
N LEU A 170 -1.24 -4.28 2.06
CA LEU A 170 -0.51 -3.03 1.91
C LEU A 170 -0.26 -2.82 0.41
N LEU A 171 -0.80 -1.74 -0.12
CA LEU A 171 -0.76 -1.44 -1.54
C LEU A 171 -0.08 -0.10 -1.76
N VAL A 172 0.95 -0.10 -2.60
CA VAL A 172 1.66 1.12 -3.02
C VAL A 172 1.57 1.25 -4.52
N ALA A 173 1.01 2.37 -4.98
CA ALA A 173 0.92 2.76 -6.38
C ALA A 173 1.77 4.02 -6.56
N ALA A 174 2.83 3.91 -7.36
CA ALA A 174 3.79 4.99 -7.49
C ALA A 174 4.39 5.07 -8.90
N ASP A 175 5.06 6.16 -9.17
CA ASP A 175 5.85 6.38 -10.39
C ASP A 175 7.23 6.92 -10.04
N ASP A 176 8.21 6.47 -10.81
CA ASP A 176 9.62 6.86 -10.66
C ASP A 176 9.93 8.18 -11.40
#